data_341a0a43a35114b9e79f0186338f1436
#
_entry.id   341a0a43a35114b9e79f0186338f1436
#
_cell.length_a   1.000
_cell.length_b   1.000
_cell.length_c   1.000
_cell.angle_alpha   90.00
_cell.angle_beta   90.00
_cell.angle_gamma   90.00
#
_symmetry.space_group_name_H-M   'P 1'
#
loop_
_entity.id
_entity.type
_entity.pdbx_description
1 polymer ?
#
loop_
_entity_poly.entity_id
_entity_poly.type
_entity_poly.pdbx_seq_one_letter_code
_entity_poly.pdbx_strand_id
1 'polypeptide(L)'
;METIIVDAYNLMHKVPELKVLLKQDKEVCIDIMVAKLQGHFAGSGRKVVLVFDGHGQNRHMKSIDVKFAKTDIAHDYGNADKLIKAIIDRSRNKKLLRVVSSDNEISWYASSCGAKVQSSKSFWGELKGKRLKRRIADQDVNEKPQVVTKGEIEYLLKLFTKK
;
A
#
# COMPACT_ATOMS: atom_id res chain seq x y z
N MET A 1 4.12 4.19 -17.81
CA MET A 1 3.21 4.12 -16.65
C MET A 1 4.00 3.62 -15.45
N GLU A 2 4.00 4.37 -14.37
CA GLU A 2 4.69 3.99 -13.12
C GLU A 2 3.94 2.85 -12.42
N THR A 3 4.66 1.83 -12.01
CA THR A 3 4.13 0.74 -11.18
C THR A 3 4.73 0.84 -9.78
N ILE A 4 3.88 0.90 -8.78
CA ILE A 4 4.25 0.99 -7.37
C ILE A 4 4.04 -0.37 -6.72
N ILE A 5 5.10 -1.00 -6.28
CA ILE A 5 5.08 -2.29 -5.59
C ILE A 5 5.16 -2.02 -4.09
N VAL A 6 4.16 -2.42 -3.35
CA VAL A 6 4.06 -2.18 -1.90
C VAL A 6 4.20 -3.49 -1.15
N ASP A 7 5.18 -3.56 -0.26
CA ASP A 7 5.29 -4.58 0.76
C ASP A 7 4.22 -4.31 1.84
N ALA A 8 3.08 -4.98 1.70
CA ALA A 8 1.87 -4.63 2.42
C ALA A 8 1.98 -4.82 3.93
N TYR A 9 2.52 -5.94 4.39
CA TYR A 9 2.70 -6.15 5.84
C TYR A 9 3.76 -5.24 6.44
N ASN A 10 4.83 -4.94 5.72
CA ASN A 10 5.81 -3.96 6.17
C ASN A 10 5.15 -2.58 6.36
N LEU A 11 4.32 -2.15 5.39
CA LEU A 11 3.53 -0.93 5.51
C LEU A 11 2.61 -0.95 6.74
N MET A 12 1.87 -2.03 6.94
CA MET A 12 0.94 -2.19 8.07
C MET A 12 1.66 -2.15 9.41
N HIS A 13 2.85 -2.73 9.51
CA HIS A 13 3.63 -2.77 10.75
C HIS A 13 4.38 -1.46 11.04
N LYS A 14 4.77 -0.71 10.02
CA LYS A 14 5.52 0.54 10.17
C LYS A 14 4.63 1.78 10.36
N VAL A 15 3.38 1.71 9.97
CA VAL A 15 2.40 2.80 10.12
C VAL A 15 1.55 2.55 11.37
N PRO A 16 1.61 3.41 12.40
CA PRO A 16 0.92 3.17 13.69
C PRO A 16 -0.59 2.92 13.54
N GLU A 17 -1.26 3.69 12.71
CA GLU A 17 -2.70 3.58 12.47
C GLU A 17 -3.07 2.22 11.86
N LEU A 18 -2.29 1.76 10.90
CA LEU A 18 -2.50 0.44 10.26
C LEU A 18 -2.15 -0.70 11.21
N LYS A 19 -1.13 -0.53 12.03
CA LYS A 19 -0.75 -1.53 13.03
C LYS A 19 -1.86 -1.77 14.06
N VAL A 20 -2.55 -0.73 14.48
CA VAL A 20 -3.72 -0.84 15.39
C VAL A 20 -4.86 -1.61 14.70
N LEU A 21 -5.19 -1.25 13.46
CA LEU A 21 -6.22 -1.93 12.67
C LEU A 21 -5.88 -3.40 12.42
N LEU A 22 -4.64 -3.70 12.11
CA LEU A 22 -4.16 -5.06 11.87
C LEU A 22 -4.33 -5.98 13.08
N LYS A 23 -4.16 -5.45 14.29
CA LYS A 23 -4.39 -6.19 15.54
C LYS A 23 -5.86 -6.46 15.82
N GLN A 24 -6.76 -5.61 15.33
CA GLN A 24 -8.20 -5.75 15.53
C GLN A 24 -8.82 -6.70 14.50
N ASP A 25 -8.60 -6.44 13.23
CA ASP A 25 -9.11 -7.21 12.10
C ASP A 25 -8.24 -7.02 10.86
N LYS A 26 -7.57 -8.09 10.46
CA LYS A 26 -6.67 -8.10 9.30
C LYS A 26 -7.39 -7.76 7.99
N GLU A 27 -8.56 -8.36 7.76
CA GLU A 27 -9.32 -8.16 6.51
C GLU A 27 -9.82 -6.72 6.40
N VAL A 28 -10.33 -6.18 7.49
CA VAL A 28 -10.74 -4.76 7.56
C VAL A 28 -9.54 -3.83 7.31
N CYS A 29 -8.38 -4.15 7.87
CA CYS A 29 -7.16 -3.37 7.62
C CYS A 29 -6.76 -3.38 6.13
N ILE A 30 -6.84 -4.54 5.48
CA ILE A 30 -6.57 -4.69 4.04
C ILE A 30 -7.57 -3.85 3.23
N ASP A 31 -8.85 -3.95 3.53
CA ASP A 31 -9.91 -3.26 2.79
C ASP A 31 -9.78 -1.72 2.92
N ILE A 32 -9.47 -1.23 4.11
CA ILE A 32 -9.22 0.20 4.36
C ILE A 32 -7.99 0.68 3.58
N MET A 33 -6.92 -0.08 3.60
CA MET A 33 -5.71 0.24 2.86
C MET A 33 -5.95 0.28 1.36
N VAL A 34 -6.65 -0.71 0.82
CA VAL A 34 -7.03 -0.78 -0.59
C VAL A 34 -7.91 0.41 -0.99
N ALA A 35 -8.95 0.71 -0.20
CA ALA A 35 -9.84 1.84 -0.46
C ALA A 35 -9.08 3.18 -0.47
N LYS A 36 -8.13 3.36 0.44
CA LYS A 36 -7.31 4.57 0.50
C LYS A 36 -6.38 4.71 -0.71
N LEU A 37 -5.77 3.63 -1.14
CA LEU A 37 -4.94 3.59 -2.35
C LEU A 37 -5.77 3.85 -3.61
N GLN A 38 -6.95 3.25 -3.73
CA GLN A 38 -7.86 3.51 -4.83
C GLN A 38 -8.24 5.00 -4.92
N GLY A 39 -8.61 5.59 -3.79
CA GLY A 39 -8.96 7.03 -3.74
C GLY A 39 -7.78 7.95 -4.12
N HIS A 40 -6.56 7.57 -3.76
CA HIS A 40 -5.37 8.37 -4.05
C HIS A 40 -4.90 8.25 -5.50
N PHE A 41 -4.89 7.03 -6.04
CA PHE A 41 -4.36 6.74 -7.38
C PHE A 41 -5.41 6.70 -8.48
N ALA A 42 -6.71 6.90 -8.16
CA ALA A 42 -7.76 7.00 -9.16
C ALA A 42 -7.43 8.06 -10.20
N GLY A 43 -7.45 7.68 -11.48
CA GLY A 43 -7.17 8.59 -12.58
C GLY A 43 -5.71 9.05 -12.73
N SER A 44 -4.79 8.57 -11.89
CA SER A 44 -3.37 8.98 -11.94
C SER A 44 -2.56 8.33 -13.08
N GLY A 45 -3.12 7.30 -13.75
CA GLY A 45 -2.39 6.49 -14.71
C GLY A 45 -1.31 5.58 -14.10
N ARG A 46 -1.27 5.46 -12.78
CA ARG A 46 -0.32 4.61 -12.05
C ARG A 46 -0.97 3.30 -11.65
N LYS A 47 -0.17 2.25 -11.60
CA LYS A 47 -0.56 0.94 -11.09
C LYS A 47 0.06 0.68 -9.73
N VAL A 48 -0.72 0.16 -8.81
CA VAL A 48 -0.25 -0.26 -7.47
C VAL A 48 -0.38 -1.77 -7.35
N VAL A 49 0.66 -2.43 -6.89
CA VAL A 49 0.67 -3.86 -6.59
C VAL A 49 0.93 -4.02 -5.09
N LEU A 50 -0.09 -4.43 -4.36
CA LEU A 50 0.04 -4.81 -2.96
C LEU A 50 0.48 -6.25 -2.86
N VAL A 51 1.60 -6.50 -2.20
CA VAL A 51 2.14 -7.84 -2.01
C VAL A 51 2.02 -8.24 -0.56
N PHE A 52 1.30 -9.33 -0.33
CA PHE A 52 1.10 -9.92 1.00
C PHE A 52 1.86 -11.22 1.13
N ASP A 53 2.39 -11.45 2.32
CA ASP A 53 2.93 -12.75 2.72
C ASP A 53 1.80 -13.75 2.97
N GLY A 54 2.11 -15.06 2.86
CA GLY A 54 1.18 -16.13 3.16
C GLY A 54 0.14 -16.38 2.09
N HIS A 55 -0.96 -17.03 2.50
CA HIS A 55 -2.05 -17.46 1.63
C HIS A 55 -3.14 -16.42 1.52
N GLY A 56 -3.78 -16.33 0.36
CA GLY A 56 -4.92 -15.49 0.11
C GLY A 56 -5.30 -15.50 -1.37
N GLN A 57 -6.45 -14.90 -1.66
CA GLN A 57 -6.93 -14.75 -3.03
C GLN A 57 -6.39 -13.47 -3.65
N ASN A 58 -5.76 -13.60 -4.81
CA ASN A 58 -5.36 -12.44 -5.61
C ASN A 58 -6.62 -11.68 -6.05
N ARG A 59 -6.55 -10.36 -5.98
CA ARG A 59 -7.62 -9.46 -6.43
C ARG A 59 -7.06 -8.51 -7.49
N HIS A 60 -7.81 -8.30 -8.53
CA HIS A 60 -7.47 -7.33 -9.58
C HIS A 60 -8.54 -6.26 -9.65
N MET A 61 -8.13 -5.02 -9.45
CA MET A 61 -9.00 -3.83 -9.53
C MET A 61 -8.35 -2.84 -10.49
N LYS A 62 -9.11 -1.90 -10.99
CA LYS A 62 -8.72 -1.00 -12.10
C LYS A 62 -7.25 -0.50 -12.07
N SER A 63 -6.76 -0.05 -10.92
CA SER A 63 -5.39 0.46 -10.77
C SER A 63 -4.62 -0.23 -9.64
N ILE A 64 -5.23 -1.21 -8.96
CA ILE A 64 -4.65 -1.90 -7.82
C ILE A 64 -4.77 -3.41 -8.00
N ASP A 65 -3.64 -4.08 -7.88
CA ASP A 65 -3.56 -5.53 -7.77
C ASP A 65 -3.21 -5.91 -6.34
N VAL A 66 -3.94 -6.85 -5.78
CA VAL A 66 -3.61 -7.51 -4.52
C VAL A 66 -3.07 -8.88 -4.83
N LYS A 67 -1.84 -9.16 -4.43
CA LYS A 67 -1.15 -10.43 -4.67
C LYS A 67 -0.68 -11.05 -3.36
N PHE A 68 -0.89 -12.35 -3.23
CA PHE A 68 -0.36 -13.13 -2.12
C PHE A 68 0.80 -14.01 -2.60
N ALA A 69 1.83 -14.13 -1.77
CA ALA A 69 3.02 -14.94 -2.10
C ALA A 69 2.69 -16.42 -2.27
N LYS A 70 1.68 -16.90 -1.54
CA LYS A 70 1.16 -18.27 -1.63
C LYS A 70 -0.30 -18.23 -2.06
N THR A 71 -0.55 -18.25 -3.36
CA THR A 71 -1.90 -18.29 -3.92
C THR A 71 -2.39 -19.74 -4.04
N ASP A 72 -1.55 -20.59 -4.62
CA ASP A 72 -1.76 -22.01 -4.79
C ASP A 72 -0.40 -22.73 -4.93
N ILE A 73 -0.43 -24.06 -5.09
CA ILE A 73 0.82 -24.85 -5.19
C ILE A 73 1.67 -24.45 -6.41
N ALA A 74 1.02 -24.03 -7.51
CA ALA A 74 1.71 -23.64 -8.74
C ALA A 74 2.35 -22.24 -8.66
N HIS A 75 1.85 -21.40 -7.75
CA HIS A 75 2.25 -20.00 -7.57
C HIS A 75 2.77 -19.72 -6.15
N ASP A 76 3.51 -20.68 -5.60
CA ASP A 76 4.16 -20.50 -4.29
C ASP A 76 5.55 -19.86 -4.46
N TYR A 77 5.61 -18.56 -4.18
CA TYR A 77 6.87 -17.82 -4.13
C TYR A 77 7.59 -17.94 -2.76
N GLY A 78 7.01 -18.66 -1.80
CA GLY A 78 7.54 -18.82 -0.47
C GLY A 78 7.23 -17.66 0.47
N ASN A 79 7.57 -16.43 0.10
CA ASN A 79 7.28 -15.24 0.90
C ASN A 79 7.13 -13.99 0.02
N ALA A 80 6.68 -12.89 0.63
CA ALA A 80 6.48 -11.61 -0.05
C ALA A 80 7.77 -11.07 -0.68
N ASP A 81 8.92 -11.22 -0.03
CA ASP A 81 10.21 -10.74 -0.52
C ASP A 81 10.56 -11.37 -1.87
N LYS A 82 10.39 -12.67 -2.01
CA LYS A 82 10.63 -13.40 -3.26
C LYS A 82 9.64 -12.98 -4.35
N LEU A 83 8.38 -12.78 -4.01
CA LEU A 83 7.38 -12.29 -4.96
C LEU A 83 7.71 -10.88 -5.43
N ILE A 84 8.09 -9.98 -4.54
CA ILE A 84 8.52 -8.60 -4.89
C ILE A 84 9.71 -8.65 -5.83
N LYS A 85 10.75 -9.42 -5.50
CA LYS A 85 11.93 -9.59 -6.36
C LYS A 85 11.56 -10.15 -7.73
N ALA A 86 10.67 -11.14 -7.80
CA ALA A 86 10.19 -11.70 -9.06
C ALA A 86 9.43 -10.68 -9.92
N ILE A 87 8.63 -9.81 -9.31
CA ILE A 87 7.94 -8.73 -10.03
C ILE A 87 8.95 -7.72 -10.58
N ILE A 88 9.96 -7.35 -9.78
CA ILE A 88 11.04 -6.47 -10.23
C ILE A 88 11.77 -7.09 -11.42
N ASP A 89 12.17 -8.34 -11.33
CA ASP A 89 12.96 -9.05 -12.37
C ASP A 89 12.20 -9.12 -13.69
N ARG A 90 10.91 -9.39 -13.65
CA ARG A 90 10.05 -9.48 -14.85
C ARG A 90 9.75 -8.12 -15.49
N SER A 91 9.94 -7.03 -14.81
CA SER A 91 9.70 -5.70 -15.37
C SER A 91 10.74 -5.37 -16.44
N ARG A 92 10.27 -4.93 -17.61
CA ARG A 92 11.14 -4.48 -18.71
C ARG A 92 11.81 -3.15 -18.44
N ASN A 93 11.17 -2.27 -17.70
CA ASN A 93 11.70 -0.95 -17.38
C ASN A 93 11.71 -0.70 -15.86
N LYS A 94 12.85 -0.98 -15.25
CA LYS A 94 13.04 -0.82 -13.80
C LYS A 94 12.89 0.64 -13.33
N LYS A 95 13.21 1.60 -14.17
CA LYS A 95 13.10 3.04 -13.86
C LYS A 95 11.64 3.49 -13.64
N LEU A 96 10.69 2.74 -14.18
CA LEU A 96 9.25 2.97 -13.97
C LEU A 96 8.69 2.21 -12.77
N LEU A 97 9.54 1.50 -12.02
CA LEU A 97 9.17 0.86 -10.78
C LEU A 97 9.48 1.74 -9.59
N ARG A 98 8.55 1.77 -8.63
CA ARG A 98 8.76 2.27 -7.28
C ARG A 98 8.44 1.16 -6.30
N VAL A 99 9.38 0.84 -5.43
CA VAL A 99 9.21 -0.17 -4.40
C VAL A 99 9.05 0.51 -3.04
N VAL A 100 7.98 0.19 -2.36
CA VAL A 100 7.66 0.73 -1.04
C VAL A 100 7.89 -0.34 0.01
N SER A 101 8.97 -0.21 0.74
CA SER A 101 9.32 -1.05 1.89
C SER A 101 10.33 -0.34 2.76
N SER A 102 10.27 -0.60 4.06
CA SER A 102 11.32 -0.19 5.01
C SER A 102 12.30 -1.33 5.33
N ASP A 103 12.16 -2.47 4.68
CA ASP A 103 13.11 -3.58 4.75
C ASP A 103 14.36 -3.26 3.94
N ASN A 104 15.53 -3.37 4.58
CA ASN A 104 16.80 -3.00 3.96
C ASN A 104 17.19 -3.93 2.81
N GLU A 105 16.88 -5.21 2.89
CA GLU A 105 17.20 -6.18 1.84
C GLU A 105 16.40 -5.90 0.56
N ILE A 106 15.08 -5.69 0.69
CA ILE A 106 14.21 -5.34 -0.44
C ILE A 106 14.63 -4.00 -1.05
N SER A 107 14.88 -3.00 -0.21
CA SER A 107 15.28 -1.66 -0.64
C SER A 107 16.60 -1.69 -1.41
N TRP A 108 17.58 -2.41 -0.90
CA TRP A 108 18.87 -2.58 -1.57
C TRP A 108 18.72 -3.31 -2.90
N TYR A 109 17.96 -4.41 -2.93
CA TYR A 109 17.73 -5.17 -4.15
C TYR A 109 17.06 -4.33 -5.23
N ALA A 110 15.97 -3.65 -4.89
CA ALA A 110 15.22 -2.78 -5.81
C ALA A 110 16.11 -1.64 -6.36
N SER A 111 16.86 -0.98 -5.49
CA SER A 111 17.80 0.08 -5.88
C SER A 111 18.91 -0.44 -6.80
N SER A 112 19.48 -1.61 -6.50
CA SER A 112 20.49 -2.26 -7.33
C SER A 112 19.97 -2.62 -8.72
N CYS A 113 18.68 -2.93 -8.85
CA CYS A 113 18.02 -3.17 -10.14
C CYS A 113 17.66 -1.88 -10.90
N GLY A 114 17.81 -0.71 -10.29
CA GLY A 114 17.48 0.58 -10.89
C GLY A 114 16.05 1.07 -10.65
N ALA A 115 15.31 0.43 -9.75
CA ALA A 115 13.99 0.89 -9.30
C ALA A 115 14.12 2.02 -8.26
N LYS A 116 13.10 2.85 -8.17
CA LYS A 116 12.97 3.84 -7.09
C LYS A 116 12.56 3.14 -5.81
N VAL A 117 13.05 3.62 -4.67
CA VAL A 117 12.71 3.08 -3.35
C VAL A 117 12.10 4.17 -2.49
N GLN A 118 11.06 3.82 -1.75
CA GLN A 118 10.40 4.71 -0.80
C GLN A 118 10.10 3.94 0.48
N SER A 119 10.33 4.58 1.64
CA SER A 119 9.99 3.96 2.93
C SER A 119 8.47 3.90 3.12
N SER A 120 8.01 2.93 3.91
CA SER A 120 6.60 2.75 4.24
C SER A 120 5.98 3.99 4.88
N LYS A 121 6.69 4.64 5.81
CA LYS A 121 6.22 5.87 6.46
C LYS A 121 6.12 7.04 5.49
N SER A 122 7.09 7.22 4.61
CA SER A 122 7.09 8.28 3.60
C SER A 122 5.94 8.09 2.61
N PHE A 123 5.71 6.87 2.15
CA PHE A 123 4.61 6.54 1.26
C PHE A 123 3.24 6.82 1.90
N TRP A 124 3.04 6.40 3.14
CA TRP A 124 1.81 6.66 3.86
C TRP A 124 1.57 8.15 4.10
N GLY A 125 2.64 8.90 4.38
CA GLY A 125 2.60 10.36 4.47
C GLY A 125 2.17 11.04 3.16
N GLU A 126 2.65 10.53 2.01
CA GLU A 126 2.22 10.99 0.68
C GLU A 126 0.71 10.79 0.47
N LEU A 127 0.18 9.64 0.86
CA LEU A 127 -1.25 9.35 0.78
C LEU A 127 -2.08 10.31 1.63
N LYS A 128 -1.62 10.64 2.82
CA LYS A 128 -2.28 11.61 3.71
C LYS A 128 -2.21 13.04 3.16
N GLY A 129 -1.06 13.46 2.64
CA GLY A 129 -0.81 14.82 2.19
C GLY A 129 -1.67 15.26 1.01
N LYS A 130 -1.95 14.38 0.06
CA LYS A 130 -2.86 14.69 -1.07
C LYS A 130 -4.31 14.84 -0.63
N ARG A 131 -4.75 14.10 0.38
CA ARG A 131 -6.09 14.26 0.95
C ARG A 131 -6.26 15.64 1.58
N LEU A 132 -5.21 16.15 2.24
CA LEU A 132 -5.19 17.49 2.82
C LEU A 132 -5.28 18.57 1.72
N LYS A 133 -4.48 18.45 0.65
CA LYS A 133 -4.49 19.40 -0.47
C LYS A 133 -5.83 19.42 -1.23
N ARG A 134 -6.51 18.27 -1.40
CA ARG A 134 -7.85 18.21 -2.00
C ARG A 134 -8.90 18.85 -1.10
N ARG A 135 -8.85 18.60 0.22
CA ARG A 135 -9.77 19.25 1.19
C ARG A 135 -9.59 20.76 1.28
N ILE A 136 -8.34 21.25 1.16
CA ILE A 136 -8.05 22.69 1.15
C ILE A 136 -8.53 23.36 -0.15
N ALA A 137 -8.47 22.65 -1.28
CA ALA A 137 -9.02 23.16 -2.55
C ALA A 137 -10.55 23.22 -2.56
N ASP A 138 -11.22 22.38 -1.76
CA ASP A 138 -12.69 22.34 -1.66
C ASP A 138 -13.26 23.14 -0.48
N GLN A 139 -12.43 23.64 0.42
CA GLN A 139 -12.84 24.42 1.59
C GLN A 139 -11.83 25.53 1.88
N ASP A 140 -12.24 26.76 1.60
CA ASP A 140 -11.62 28.00 2.08
C ASP A 140 -11.79 28.10 3.62
N VAL A 141 -11.06 27.31 4.42
CA VAL A 141 -11.04 27.49 5.88
C VAL A 141 -9.72 27.00 6.51
N ASN A 142 -9.14 27.90 7.27
CA ASN A 142 -8.04 27.80 8.21
C ASN A 142 -8.21 26.65 9.23
N GLU A 143 -7.67 25.46 8.96
CA GLU A 143 -7.46 24.46 10.02
C GLU A 143 -6.13 23.72 9.86
N LYS A 144 -5.41 23.61 10.98
CA LYS A 144 -4.12 22.91 11.10
C LYS A 144 -4.26 21.42 10.73
N PRO A 145 -3.21 20.78 10.17
CA PRO A 145 -3.26 19.38 9.82
C PRO A 145 -3.50 18.52 11.07
N GLN A 146 -4.67 17.92 11.16
CA GLN A 146 -4.98 16.96 12.22
C GLN A 146 -4.38 15.59 11.89
N VAL A 147 -3.61 15.09 12.82
CA VAL A 147 -3.24 13.68 12.90
C VAL A 147 -4.51 12.83 12.90
N VAL A 148 -4.54 11.73 12.12
CA VAL A 148 -5.68 10.80 12.15
C VAL A 148 -5.92 10.37 13.58
N THR A 149 -7.04 10.80 14.15
CA THR A 149 -7.38 10.51 15.54
C THR A 149 -7.99 9.11 15.68
N LYS A 150 -7.94 8.56 16.89
CA LYS A 150 -8.64 7.29 17.22
C LYS A 150 -10.10 7.31 16.75
N GLY A 151 -10.78 8.44 16.79
CA GLY A 151 -12.16 8.61 16.33
C GLY A 151 -12.34 8.45 14.82
N GLU A 152 -11.38 8.89 14.00
CA GLU A 152 -11.45 8.66 12.55
C GLU A 152 -11.23 7.18 12.20
N ILE A 153 -10.37 6.50 12.94
CA ILE A 153 -10.19 5.05 12.82
C ILE A 153 -11.47 4.31 13.20
N GLU A 154 -12.12 4.69 14.31
CA GLU A 154 -13.43 4.12 14.72
C GLU A 154 -14.52 4.41 13.70
N TYR A 155 -14.57 5.60 13.13
CA TYR A 155 -15.53 5.96 12.09
C TYR A 155 -15.34 5.11 10.84
N LEU A 156 -14.10 4.92 10.39
CA LEU A 156 -13.79 4.06 9.26
C LEU A 156 -14.13 2.59 9.55
N LEU A 157 -13.82 2.11 10.75
CA LEU A 157 -14.21 0.78 11.19
C LEU A 157 -15.74 0.59 11.19
N LYS A 158 -16.50 1.57 11.66
CA LYS A 158 -17.97 1.54 11.64
C LYS A 158 -18.55 1.52 10.23
N LEU A 159 -17.95 2.23 9.27
CA LEU A 159 -18.39 2.23 7.88
C LEU A 159 -18.20 0.88 7.18
N PHE A 160 -17.13 0.15 7.54
CA PHE A 160 -16.81 -1.15 6.94
C PHE A 160 -17.38 -2.35 7.71
N THR A 161 -17.78 -2.18 8.96
CA THR A 161 -18.38 -3.26 9.78
C THR A 161 -19.90 -3.26 9.79
N LYS A 162 -20.55 -2.23 9.26
CA LYS A 162 -21.99 -2.24 9.00
C LYS A 162 -22.27 -2.96 7.67
N LYS A 163 -22.36 -4.26 7.76
CA LYS A 163 -23.09 -5.06 6.78
C LYS A 163 -24.40 -5.49 7.39
#